data_49e63972d695f95b526ba07e3cb580df
#
_entry.id   49e63972d695f95b526ba07e3cb580df
#
_cell.length_a   1.000
_cell.length_b   1.000
_cell.length_c   1.000
_cell.angle_alpha   90.00
_cell.angle_beta   90.00
_cell.angle_gamma   90.00
#
_symmetry.space_group_name_H-M   'P 1'
#
loop_
_entity.id
_entity.type
_entity.pdbx_description
1 polymer ?
#
loop_
_entity_poly.entity_id
_entity_poly.type
_entity_poly.pdbx_seq_one_letter_code
_entity_poly.pdbx_strand_id
1 'polypeptide(L)'
;MGGILQKSRFVIHLDNGLFNEAVLFDRTNLLIDFPLGRCDTVIDFGQINGVVYTSEFKNEREVEFSPLKNQEKQELLNLFTNQSDETQQKSLVESLFQLAGKRAFYPIDDNDVRKYFRRTVEDMTDAQRKHCFEHIDQYYKVIKKKIDCLAGNYAEKEFFRQREKDALMMQAMYSFKTSIAPTELATSLGKSLYEREGKISDFETMMLRKILEDNGVNLRWWHRNDSKKGFCINSFINHFPDFVLLTEQGTVVALETKGEQLDGAGSKDRIRAGKDWEKAANALNDGRKYRYMMAFNQERLEGAYDVAAMLDLLRSL
;
A
#
# COMPACT_ATOMS: atom_id res chain seq x y z
N MET A 1 13.41 15.90 29.38
CA MET A 1 12.22 16.50 28.73
C MET A 1 12.38 16.28 27.24
N GLY A 2 11.67 15.28 26.70
CA GLY A 2 11.74 14.96 25.29
C GLY A 2 11.02 16.03 24.48
N GLY A 3 11.76 16.81 23.71
CA GLY A 3 11.18 17.71 22.74
C GLY A 3 10.29 16.94 21.79
N ILE A 4 9.06 17.36 21.60
CA ILE A 4 8.11 16.81 20.63
C ILE A 4 8.75 16.94 19.24
N LEU A 5 9.19 15.82 18.66
CA LEU A 5 9.75 15.81 17.33
C LEU A 5 8.60 15.84 16.32
N GLN A 6 8.42 16.99 15.71
CA GLN A 6 7.49 17.15 14.59
C GLN A 6 8.13 16.56 13.34
N LYS A 7 7.37 15.78 12.58
CA LYS A 7 7.80 15.19 11.31
C LYS A 7 7.00 15.76 10.17
N SER A 8 7.68 15.92 9.05
CA SER A 8 7.10 16.54 7.86
C SER A 8 6.14 15.58 7.15
N ARG A 9 4.96 16.07 6.81
CA ARG A 9 3.92 15.37 6.04
C ARG A 9 3.33 16.28 4.98
N PHE A 10 2.82 15.69 3.90
CA PHE A 10 2.12 16.44 2.88
C PHE A 10 0.76 16.93 3.38
N VAL A 11 0.44 18.17 3.05
CA VAL A 11 -0.81 18.85 3.41
C VAL A 11 -1.38 19.59 2.20
N ILE A 12 -2.68 19.82 2.24
CA ILE A 12 -3.42 20.70 1.33
C ILE A 12 -3.82 21.93 2.14
N HIS A 13 -3.61 23.12 1.60
CA HIS A 13 -4.17 24.33 2.17
C HIS A 13 -5.59 24.54 1.63
N LEU A 14 -6.56 24.54 2.52
CA LEU A 14 -7.94 24.88 2.22
C LEU A 14 -8.15 26.35 2.53
N ASP A 15 -8.34 27.16 1.47
CA ASP A 15 -8.80 28.53 1.62
C ASP A 15 -10.33 28.53 1.56
N ASN A 16 -10.97 28.70 2.71
CA ASN A 16 -12.43 28.82 2.79
C ASN A 16 -12.88 30.28 3.00
N GLY A 17 -11.99 31.25 2.74
CA GLY A 17 -12.25 32.68 2.85
C GLY A 17 -12.31 33.21 4.29
N LEU A 18 -12.31 32.35 5.31
CA LEU A 18 -12.32 32.70 6.72
C LEU A 18 -11.07 32.21 7.46
N PHE A 19 -10.56 31.04 7.09
CA PHE A 19 -9.39 30.43 7.69
C PHE A 19 -8.53 29.75 6.61
N ASN A 20 -7.23 29.98 6.66
CA ASN A 20 -6.26 29.23 5.89
C ASN A 20 -5.80 28.04 6.73
N GLU A 21 -6.44 26.89 6.57
CA GLU A 21 -6.19 25.69 7.36
C GLU A 21 -5.39 24.68 6.55
N ALA A 22 -4.32 24.16 7.14
CA ALA A 22 -3.56 23.07 6.56
C ALA A 22 -4.19 21.73 6.96
N VAL A 23 -4.70 21.00 6.00
CA VAL A 23 -5.29 19.68 6.21
C VAL A 23 -4.35 18.59 5.73
N LEU A 24 -4.24 17.52 6.50
CA LEU A 24 -3.42 16.38 6.12
C LEU A 24 -3.90 15.80 4.79
N PHE A 25 -2.97 15.66 3.84
CA PHE A 25 -3.28 15.08 2.54
C PHE A 25 -3.70 13.61 2.68
N ASP A 26 -4.81 13.25 2.04
CA ASP A 26 -5.30 11.88 1.93
C ASP A 26 -5.14 11.40 0.47
N ARG A 27 -4.43 10.28 0.31
CA ARG A 27 -4.19 9.63 -0.98
C ARG A 27 -5.49 9.33 -1.76
N THR A 28 -6.60 9.06 -1.08
CA THR A 28 -7.88 8.78 -1.74
C THR A 28 -8.32 9.92 -2.64
N ASN A 29 -7.96 11.16 -2.31
CA ASN A 29 -8.28 12.33 -3.12
C ASN A 29 -7.67 12.30 -4.53
N LEU A 30 -6.55 11.56 -4.71
CA LEU A 30 -5.93 11.40 -6.03
C LEU A 30 -6.77 10.59 -7.02
N LEU A 31 -7.70 9.77 -6.53
CA LEU A 31 -8.49 8.85 -7.34
C LEU A 31 -9.94 9.32 -7.57
N ILE A 32 -10.33 10.50 -7.09
CA ILE A 32 -11.70 11.03 -7.25
C ILE A 32 -12.07 11.14 -8.73
N ASP A 33 -11.15 11.66 -9.55
CA ASP A 33 -11.36 11.85 -10.99
C ASP A 33 -10.70 10.76 -11.84
N PHE A 34 -10.38 9.61 -11.25
CA PHE A 34 -9.73 8.53 -11.99
C PHE A 34 -10.69 7.90 -13.00
N PRO A 35 -10.44 8.03 -14.33
CA PRO A 35 -11.37 7.62 -15.36
C PRO A 35 -11.24 6.12 -15.68
N LEU A 36 -11.47 5.24 -14.68
CA LEU A 36 -11.29 3.80 -14.81
C LEU A 36 -12.05 3.23 -16.01
N GLY A 37 -13.28 3.69 -16.24
CA GLY A 37 -14.11 3.23 -17.35
C GLY A 37 -13.53 3.51 -18.74
N ARG A 38 -12.45 4.30 -18.86
CA ARG A 38 -11.74 4.59 -20.11
C ARG A 38 -10.34 3.97 -20.18
N CYS A 39 -9.91 3.31 -19.11
CA CYS A 39 -8.58 2.69 -19.03
C CYS A 39 -8.46 1.47 -19.94
N ASP A 40 -7.22 1.05 -20.17
CA ASP A 40 -6.88 -0.17 -20.89
C ASP A 40 -7.43 -1.42 -20.19
N THR A 41 -8.06 -2.31 -20.98
CA THR A 41 -8.68 -3.58 -20.54
C THR A 41 -7.85 -4.82 -20.92
N VAL A 42 -6.68 -4.65 -21.53
CA VAL A 42 -5.81 -5.77 -21.91
C VAL A 42 -5.29 -6.47 -20.66
N ILE A 43 -5.72 -7.71 -20.47
CA ILE A 43 -5.38 -8.57 -19.33
C ILE A 43 -4.99 -9.94 -19.86
N ASP A 44 -3.87 -10.47 -19.37
CA ASP A 44 -3.48 -11.85 -19.61
C ASP A 44 -4.16 -12.78 -18.59
N PHE A 45 -5.08 -13.61 -19.07
CA PHE A 45 -5.77 -14.62 -18.27
C PHE A 45 -5.14 -16.02 -18.42
N GLY A 46 -4.00 -16.16 -19.11
CA GLY A 46 -3.41 -17.45 -19.51
C GLY A 46 -2.96 -18.36 -18.35
N GLN A 47 -2.92 -17.87 -17.12
CA GLN A 47 -2.48 -18.63 -15.94
C GLN A 47 -3.63 -18.99 -14.99
N ILE A 48 -4.89 -18.83 -15.41
CA ILE A 48 -6.02 -19.19 -14.55
C ILE A 48 -6.27 -20.70 -14.66
N ASN A 49 -5.72 -21.44 -13.68
CA ASN A 49 -6.00 -22.88 -13.50
C ASN A 49 -6.68 -23.06 -12.15
N GLY A 50 -7.91 -23.54 -12.09
CA GLY A 50 -8.60 -23.64 -10.82
C GLY A 50 -9.64 -24.75 -10.68
N VAL A 51 -9.82 -25.18 -9.44
CA VAL A 51 -10.95 -26.00 -9.01
C VAL A 51 -12.10 -25.06 -8.63
N VAL A 52 -13.31 -25.34 -9.12
CA VAL A 52 -14.51 -24.58 -8.80
C VAL A 52 -15.07 -25.04 -7.46
N TYR A 53 -15.36 -24.10 -6.59
CA TYR A 53 -16.00 -24.34 -5.30
C TYR A 53 -17.35 -23.61 -5.25
N THR A 54 -18.37 -24.25 -4.66
CA THR A 54 -19.57 -23.55 -4.21
C THR A 54 -19.45 -23.17 -2.74
N SER A 55 -20.02 -22.05 -2.38
CA SER A 55 -20.22 -21.68 -0.96
C SER A 55 -21.65 -22.04 -0.56
N GLU A 56 -21.81 -22.93 0.41
CA GLU A 56 -23.09 -23.20 1.06
C GLU A 56 -23.09 -22.59 2.46
N PHE A 57 -24.14 -21.81 2.76
CA PHE A 57 -24.34 -21.29 4.12
C PHE A 57 -24.99 -22.36 4.97
N LYS A 58 -24.24 -23.00 5.84
CA LYS A 58 -24.79 -23.96 6.82
C LYS A 58 -25.40 -23.27 8.04
N ASN A 59 -24.92 -22.10 8.42
CA ASN A 59 -25.44 -21.23 9.48
C ASN A 59 -24.97 -19.79 9.25
N GLU A 60 -25.57 -18.80 9.93
CA GLU A 60 -25.22 -17.37 9.79
C GLU A 60 -23.73 -17.01 10.05
N ARG A 61 -22.87 -17.97 10.43
CA ARG A 61 -21.47 -17.76 10.80
C ARG A 61 -20.45 -18.68 10.14
N GLU A 62 -20.89 -19.72 9.42
CA GLU A 62 -19.97 -20.67 8.77
C GLU A 62 -20.31 -20.82 7.29
N VAL A 63 -19.31 -20.55 6.44
CA VAL A 63 -19.35 -20.78 5.00
C VAL A 63 -18.54 -22.03 4.72
N GLU A 64 -19.18 -23.12 4.28
CA GLU A 64 -18.48 -24.30 3.83
C GLU A 64 -18.31 -24.25 2.31
N PHE A 65 -17.09 -24.41 1.87
CA PHE A 65 -16.76 -24.49 0.44
C PHE A 65 -16.65 -25.95 0.03
N SER A 66 -17.60 -26.41 -0.79
CA SER A 66 -17.55 -27.74 -1.38
C SER A 66 -17.42 -27.66 -2.91
N PRO A 67 -16.69 -28.60 -3.56
CA PRO A 67 -16.67 -28.63 -5.00
C PRO A 67 -18.07 -28.99 -5.53
N LEU A 68 -18.55 -28.21 -6.52
CA LEU A 68 -19.79 -28.55 -7.24
C LEU A 68 -19.72 -29.99 -7.80
N LYS A 69 -20.79 -30.74 -7.68
CA LYS A 69 -20.91 -32.01 -8.38
C LYS A 69 -20.80 -31.77 -9.88
N ASN A 70 -20.04 -32.61 -10.59
CA ASN A 70 -19.76 -32.42 -12.01
C ASN A 70 -21.02 -32.26 -12.87
N GLN A 71 -22.11 -32.89 -12.47
CA GLN A 71 -23.39 -32.86 -13.20
C GLN A 71 -24.06 -31.47 -13.06
N GLU A 72 -24.16 -30.92 -11.84
CA GLU A 72 -24.75 -29.60 -11.57
C GLU A 72 -23.94 -28.48 -12.25
N LYS A 73 -22.62 -28.62 -12.22
CA LYS A 73 -21.72 -27.70 -12.93
C LYS A 73 -21.97 -27.70 -14.44
N GLN A 74 -22.13 -28.89 -15.03
CA GLN A 74 -22.37 -29.04 -16.47
C GLN A 74 -23.74 -28.48 -16.88
N GLU A 75 -24.76 -28.62 -16.05
CA GLU A 75 -26.08 -28.05 -16.29
C GLU A 75 -26.07 -26.53 -16.26
N LEU A 76 -25.42 -25.93 -15.25
CA LEU A 76 -25.25 -24.45 -15.14
C LEU A 76 -24.47 -23.91 -16.34
N LEU A 77 -23.41 -24.60 -16.74
CA LEU A 77 -22.61 -24.20 -17.88
C LEU A 77 -23.39 -24.28 -19.21
N ASN A 78 -24.21 -25.32 -19.37
CA ASN A 78 -25.10 -25.44 -20.54
C ASN A 78 -26.14 -24.31 -20.56
N LEU A 79 -26.74 -23.99 -19.41
CA LEU A 79 -27.67 -22.86 -19.30
C LEU A 79 -27.01 -21.54 -19.67
N PHE A 80 -25.80 -21.28 -19.18
CA PHE A 80 -25.03 -20.09 -19.54
C PHE A 80 -24.71 -20.03 -21.03
N THR A 81 -24.21 -21.14 -21.60
CA THR A 81 -23.77 -21.22 -23.01
C THR A 81 -24.95 -21.05 -23.99
N ASN A 82 -26.17 -21.43 -23.60
CA ASN A 82 -27.37 -21.28 -24.41
C ASN A 82 -28.00 -19.88 -24.37
N GLN A 83 -27.46 -18.97 -23.57
CA GLN A 83 -27.90 -17.57 -23.56
C GLN A 83 -27.30 -16.78 -24.74
N SER A 84 -27.94 -15.66 -25.08
CA SER A 84 -27.35 -14.73 -26.04
C SER A 84 -26.06 -14.11 -25.49
N ASP A 85 -25.14 -13.74 -26.37
CA ASP A 85 -23.87 -13.08 -26.01
C ASP A 85 -24.08 -11.90 -25.06
N GLU A 86 -25.06 -11.06 -25.34
CA GLU A 86 -25.40 -9.91 -24.50
C GLU A 86 -25.81 -10.34 -23.07
N THR A 87 -26.59 -11.40 -22.96
CA THR A 87 -27.04 -11.94 -21.67
C THR A 87 -25.88 -12.55 -20.89
N GLN A 88 -25.00 -13.30 -21.55
CA GLN A 88 -23.79 -13.86 -20.95
C GLN A 88 -22.88 -12.74 -20.41
N GLN A 89 -22.62 -11.74 -21.23
CA GLN A 89 -21.79 -10.58 -20.83
C GLN A 89 -22.38 -9.86 -19.62
N LYS A 90 -23.68 -9.56 -19.65
CA LYS A 90 -24.39 -8.94 -18.53
C LYS A 90 -24.31 -9.75 -17.24
N SER A 91 -24.50 -11.07 -17.34
CA SER A 91 -24.40 -12.00 -16.20
C SER A 91 -22.99 -11.99 -15.59
N LEU A 92 -21.93 -12.04 -16.42
CA LEU A 92 -20.56 -12.00 -15.94
C LEU A 92 -20.23 -10.65 -15.27
N VAL A 93 -20.67 -9.53 -15.86
CA VAL A 93 -20.44 -8.19 -15.28
C VAL A 93 -21.10 -8.07 -13.90
N GLU A 94 -22.36 -8.54 -13.77
CA GLU A 94 -23.04 -8.52 -12.46
C GLU A 94 -22.36 -9.43 -11.44
N SER A 95 -21.92 -10.62 -11.85
CA SER A 95 -21.18 -11.51 -10.97
C SER A 95 -19.84 -10.93 -10.49
N LEU A 96 -19.07 -10.32 -11.39
CA LEU A 96 -17.84 -9.60 -11.05
C LEU A 96 -18.11 -8.44 -10.08
N PHE A 97 -19.17 -7.68 -10.32
CA PHE A 97 -19.53 -6.56 -9.45
C PHE A 97 -20.05 -7.01 -8.07
N GLN A 98 -20.78 -8.13 -8.01
CA GLN A 98 -21.21 -8.73 -6.74
C GLN A 98 -20.02 -9.23 -5.92
N LEU A 99 -19.04 -9.88 -6.56
CA LEU A 99 -17.80 -10.30 -5.91
C LEU A 99 -16.98 -9.11 -5.39
N ALA A 100 -16.95 -8.02 -6.15
CA ALA A 100 -16.29 -6.79 -5.72
C ALA A 100 -16.96 -6.22 -4.46
N GLY A 101 -18.29 -6.20 -4.44
CA GLY A 101 -19.08 -5.48 -3.46
C GLY A 101 -19.18 -3.97 -3.75
N LYS A 102 -20.17 -3.34 -3.16
CA LYS A 102 -20.36 -1.89 -3.32
C LYS A 102 -19.17 -1.12 -2.72
N ARG A 103 -18.72 -0.08 -3.43
CA ARG A 103 -17.62 0.81 -3.01
C ARG A 103 -16.28 0.10 -2.76
N ALA A 104 -16.09 -1.11 -3.33
CA ALA A 104 -14.84 -1.87 -3.18
C ALA A 104 -13.61 -1.12 -3.70
N PHE A 105 -13.80 -0.23 -4.66
CA PHE A 105 -12.76 0.59 -5.28
C PHE A 105 -12.88 2.07 -4.92
N TYR A 106 -13.54 2.39 -3.79
CA TYR A 106 -13.66 3.78 -3.35
C TYR A 106 -12.29 4.49 -3.35
N PRO A 107 -12.19 5.73 -3.86
CA PRO A 107 -13.26 6.66 -4.25
C PRO A 107 -13.70 6.58 -5.72
N ILE A 108 -13.26 5.57 -6.47
CA ILE A 108 -13.66 5.35 -7.87
C ILE A 108 -15.18 5.08 -7.91
N ASP A 109 -15.88 5.73 -8.83
CA ASP A 109 -17.32 5.60 -8.99
C ASP A 109 -17.71 4.17 -9.43
N ASP A 110 -18.75 3.61 -8.78
CA ASP A 110 -19.22 2.25 -9.08
C ASP A 110 -19.68 2.08 -10.55
N ASN A 111 -20.17 3.14 -11.21
CA ASN A 111 -20.53 3.07 -12.63
C ASN A 111 -19.30 2.96 -13.52
N ASP A 112 -18.18 3.62 -13.17
CA ASP A 112 -16.91 3.49 -13.88
C ASP A 112 -16.32 2.08 -13.68
N VAL A 113 -16.46 1.50 -12.50
CA VAL A 113 -16.08 0.10 -12.24
C VAL A 113 -16.91 -0.86 -13.09
N ARG A 114 -18.25 -0.69 -13.13
CA ARG A 114 -19.15 -1.50 -13.98
C ARG A 114 -18.82 -1.34 -15.47
N LYS A 115 -18.52 -0.13 -15.91
CA LYS A 115 -18.12 0.15 -17.29
C LYS A 115 -16.80 -0.54 -17.63
N TYR A 116 -15.84 -0.55 -16.71
CA TYR A 116 -14.56 -1.25 -16.89
C TYR A 116 -14.77 -2.76 -16.99
N PHE A 117 -15.55 -3.36 -16.07
CA PHE A 117 -15.88 -4.79 -16.15
C PHE A 117 -16.58 -5.14 -17.46
N ARG A 118 -17.54 -4.31 -17.91
CA ARG A 118 -18.24 -4.53 -19.18
C ARG A 118 -17.26 -4.59 -20.35
N ARG A 119 -16.40 -3.59 -20.49
CA ARG A 119 -15.39 -3.55 -21.55
C ARG A 119 -14.43 -4.73 -21.47
N THR A 120 -14.00 -5.10 -20.27
CA THR A 120 -13.14 -6.29 -20.06
C THR A 120 -13.84 -7.57 -20.53
N VAL A 121 -15.13 -7.73 -20.25
CA VAL A 121 -15.91 -8.92 -20.67
C VAL A 121 -16.20 -8.90 -22.18
N GLU A 122 -16.46 -7.72 -22.76
CA GLU A 122 -16.63 -7.52 -24.21
C GLU A 122 -15.37 -7.93 -24.99
N ASP A 123 -14.19 -7.65 -24.44
CA ASP A 123 -12.89 -8.00 -25.04
C ASP A 123 -12.55 -9.50 -24.92
N MET A 124 -13.30 -10.29 -24.12
CA MET A 124 -13.09 -11.72 -23.98
C MET A 124 -13.63 -12.50 -25.18
N THR A 125 -12.90 -13.53 -25.60
CA THR A 125 -13.42 -14.55 -26.54
C THR A 125 -14.50 -15.39 -25.87
N ASP A 126 -15.31 -16.10 -26.67
CA ASP A 126 -16.36 -17.01 -26.16
C ASP A 126 -15.77 -18.07 -25.21
N ALA A 127 -14.61 -18.63 -25.56
CA ALA A 127 -13.90 -19.58 -24.71
C ALA A 127 -13.49 -18.96 -23.37
N GLN A 128 -13.03 -17.71 -23.39
CA GLN A 128 -12.67 -17.00 -22.16
C GLN A 128 -13.91 -16.65 -21.32
N ARG A 129 -15.02 -16.24 -21.92
CA ARG A 129 -16.29 -15.99 -21.20
C ARG A 129 -16.80 -17.24 -20.51
N LYS A 130 -16.79 -18.37 -21.21
CA LYS A 130 -17.16 -19.67 -20.65
C LYS A 130 -16.25 -20.04 -19.47
N HIS A 131 -14.95 -19.92 -19.63
CA HIS A 131 -13.98 -20.20 -18.59
C HIS A 131 -14.10 -19.21 -17.41
N CYS A 132 -14.40 -17.93 -17.70
CA CYS A 132 -14.68 -16.92 -16.69
C CYS A 132 -15.91 -17.26 -15.85
N PHE A 133 -16.98 -17.75 -16.48
CA PHE A 133 -18.17 -18.22 -15.75
C PHE A 133 -17.86 -19.36 -14.77
N GLU A 134 -17.00 -20.28 -15.17
CA GLU A 134 -16.57 -21.39 -14.30
C GLU A 134 -15.60 -20.98 -13.18
N HIS A 135 -14.84 -19.90 -13.36
CA HIS A 135 -13.74 -19.48 -12.46
C HIS A 135 -13.80 -17.99 -12.11
N ILE A 136 -14.99 -17.46 -11.89
CA ILE A 136 -15.26 -16.03 -11.77
C ILE A 136 -14.43 -15.33 -10.68
N ASP A 137 -14.19 -15.99 -9.55
CA ASP A 137 -13.38 -15.49 -8.44
C ASP A 137 -11.91 -15.30 -8.84
N GLN A 138 -11.37 -16.16 -9.68
CA GLN A 138 -9.99 -16.05 -10.16
C GLN A 138 -9.86 -14.94 -11.20
N TYR A 139 -10.81 -14.85 -12.13
CA TYR A 139 -10.89 -13.72 -13.06
C TYR A 139 -11.00 -12.40 -12.32
N TYR A 140 -11.87 -12.32 -11.30
CA TYR A 140 -11.99 -11.14 -10.48
C TYR A 140 -10.65 -10.74 -9.82
N LYS A 141 -9.89 -11.68 -9.26
CA LYS A 141 -8.57 -11.39 -8.65
C LYS A 141 -7.59 -10.81 -9.66
N VAL A 142 -7.56 -11.35 -10.88
CA VAL A 142 -6.67 -10.84 -11.94
C VAL A 142 -7.11 -9.45 -12.41
N ILE A 143 -8.41 -9.26 -12.64
CA ILE A 143 -8.99 -7.96 -13.03
C ILE A 143 -8.75 -6.92 -11.92
N LYS A 144 -9.00 -7.28 -10.66
CA LYS A 144 -8.73 -6.42 -9.51
C LYS A 144 -7.26 -5.98 -9.46
N LYS A 145 -6.33 -6.90 -9.65
CA LYS A 145 -4.88 -6.58 -9.69
C LYS A 145 -4.56 -5.59 -10.81
N LYS A 146 -5.19 -5.71 -11.99
CA LYS A 146 -5.05 -4.75 -13.08
C LYS A 146 -5.59 -3.38 -12.70
N ILE A 147 -6.78 -3.31 -12.10
CA ILE A 147 -7.38 -2.04 -11.61
C ILE A 147 -6.47 -1.39 -10.57
N ASP A 148 -5.98 -2.15 -9.59
CA ASP A 148 -5.08 -1.65 -8.54
C ASP A 148 -3.78 -1.07 -9.15
N CYS A 149 -3.24 -1.71 -10.20
CA CYS A 149 -2.08 -1.22 -10.93
C CYS A 149 -2.38 0.09 -11.69
N LEU A 150 -3.50 0.16 -12.41
CA LEU A 150 -3.93 1.36 -13.13
C LEU A 150 -4.19 2.53 -12.17
N ALA A 151 -4.87 2.29 -11.07
CA ALA A 151 -5.13 3.26 -10.02
C ALA A 151 -3.83 3.75 -9.35
N GLY A 152 -2.89 2.84 -9.08
CA GLY A 152 -1.57 3.18 -8.55
C GLY A 152 -0.79 4.11 -9.48
N ASN A 153 -0.72 3.77 -10.75
CA ASN A 153 -0.04 4.58 -11.76
C ASN A 153 -0.69 5.97 -11.96
N TYR A 154 -2.02 6.03 -11.90
CA TYR A 154 -2.74 7.31 -11.97
C TYR A 154 -2.49 8.15 -10.73
N ALA A 155 -2.59 7.56 -9.54
CA ALA A 155 -2.36 8.25 -8.29
C ALA A 155 -0.94 8.84 -8.21
N GLU A 156 0.06 8.10 -8.67
CA GLU A 156 1.43 8.59 -8.72
C GLU A 156 1.57 9.82 -9.63
N LYS A 157 1.06 9.74 -10.86
CA LYS A 157 1.09 10.86 -11.81
C LYS A 157 0.36 12.08 -11.26
N GLU A 158 -0.82 11.87 -10.68
CA GLU A 158 -1.64 12.94 -10.12
C GLU A 158 -0.99 13.59 -8.91
N PHE A 159 -0.35 12.80 -8.03
CA PHE A 159 0.41 13.30 -6.90
C PHE A 159 1.51 14.26 -7.33
N PHE A 160 2.35 13.86 -8.29
CA PHE A 160 3.44 14.72 -8.77
C PHE A 160 2.91 15.95 -9.51
N ARG A 161 1.81 15.80 -10.27
CA ARG A 161 1.13 16.94 -10.93
C ARG A 161 0.63 17.97 -9.90
N GLN A 162 0.06 17.53 -8.79
CA GLN A 162 -0.41 18.43 -7.72
C GLN A 162 0.76 19.10 -7.00
N ARG A 163 1.87 18.40 -6.82
CA ARG A 163 3.09 18.99 -6.26
C ARG A 163 3.70 20.07 -7.16
N GLU A 164 3.78 19.82 -8.46
CA GLU A 164 4.27 20.81 -9.43
C GLU A 164 3.42 22.09 -9.47
N LYS A 165 2.16 22.00 -9.08
CA LYS A 165 1.23 23.14 -8.99
C LYS A 165 1.19 23.77 -7.59
N ASP A 166 2.05 23.37 -6.69
CA ASP A 166 2.06 23.77 -5.28
C ASP A 166 0.73 23.52 -4.52
N ALA A 167 -0.11 22.60 -5.07
CA ALA A 167 -1.35 22.20 -4.41
C ALA A 167 -1.10 21.25 -3.22
N LEU A 168 0.03 20.54 -3.24
CA LEU A 168 0.50 19.70 -2.13
C LEU A 168 1.80 20.26 -1.59
N MET A 169 1.80 20.67 -0.34
CA MET A 169 2.96 21.22 0.34
C MET A 169 3.44 20.29 1.46
N MET A 170 4.71 20.41 1.83
CA MET A 170 5.27 19.73 2.98
C MET A 170 5.16 20.64 4.21
N GLN A 171 4.65 20.07 5.31
CA GLN A 171 4.58 20.78 6.59
C GLN A 171 4.86 19.84 7.76
N ALA A 172 5.34 20.38 8.87
CA ALA A 172 5.57 19.64 10.11
C ALA A 172 4.22 19.38 10.81
N MET A 173 3.66 18.19 10.63
CA MET A 173 2.31 17.82 11.09
C MET A 173 2.26 16.57 11.98
N TYR A 174 3.39 15.94 12.29
CA TYR A 174 3.43 14.75 13.10
C TYR A 174 4.20 14.95 14.40
N SER A 175 3.55 14.55 15.50
CA SER A 175 4.20 14.53 16.84
C SER A 175 4.12 13.12 17.42
N PHE A 176 5.16 12.65 18.05
CA PHE A 176 5.10 11.43 18.85
C PHE A 176 4.17 11.62 20.03
N LYS A 177 3.48 10.54 20.40
CA LYS A 177 2.69 10.51 21.63
C LYS A 177 3.62 10.64 22.84
N THR A 178 3.10 11.15 23.94
CA THR A 178 3.84 11.20 25.21
C THR A 178 4.02 9.84 25.83
N SER A 179 3.11 8.90 25.54
CA SER A 179 3.15 7.50 25.98
C SER A 179 2.55 6.57 24.93
N ILE A 180 2.99 5.32 24.93
CA ILE A 180 2.44 4.23 24.09
C ILE A 180 2.02 3.06 24.98
N ALA A 181 1.02 2.31 24.53
CA ALA A 181 0.55 1.08 25.19
C ALA A 181 0.50 -0.06 24.16
N PRO A 182 1.64 -0.67 23.81
CA PRO A 182 1.66 -1.79 22.88
C PRO A 182 0.98 -3.02 23.48
N THR A 183 0.24 -3.78 22.66
CA THR A 183 -0.38 -5.05 23.07
C THR A 183 0.65 -6.14 23.29
N GLU A 184 1.72 -6.15 22.49
CA GLU A 184 2.85 -7.05 22.63
C GLU A 184 4.13 -6.22 22.68
N LEU A 185 5.05 -6.62 23.56
CA LEU A 185 6.29 -5.88 23.82
C LEU A 185 7.47 -6.49 23.06
N ALA A 186 8.36 -5.63 22.59
CA ALA A 186 9.66 -6.01 22.10
C ALA A 186 10.60 -6.41 23.25
N THR A 187 11.63 -7.20 22.93
CA THR A 187 12.80 -7.34 23.82
C THR A 187 13.40 -5.97 24.07
N SER A 188 13.74 -5.67 25.31
CA SER A 188 14.39 -4.40 25.66
C SER A 188 15.73 -4.28 24.94
N LEU A 189 15.85 -3.29 24.10
CA LEU A 189 17.08 -2.88 23.43
C LEU A 189 17.44 -1.46 23.88
N GLY A 190 18.73 -1.16 23.98
CA GLY A 190 19.19 0.17 24.39
C GLY A 190 18.70 1.29 23.47
N LYS A 191 18.68 2.52 23.96
CA LYS A 191 18.36 3.75 23.20
C LYS A 191 16.94 3.78 22.59
N SER A 192 15.97 3.06 23.13
CA SER A 192 14.58 3.18 22.68
C SER A 192 13.96 4.51 23.16
N LEU A 193 13.08 5.10 22.34
CA LEU A 193 12.38 6.36 22.66
C LEU A 193 11.44 6.19 23.86
N TYR A 194 10.77 5.03 23.95
CA TYR A 194 9.91 4.66 25.07
C TYR A 194 10.58 3.57 25.88
N GLU A 195 10.27 3.49 27.17
CA GLU A 195 10.77 2.45 28.06
C GLU A 195 10.47 1.04 27.54
N ARG A 196 9.33 0.88 26.90
CA ARG A 196 8.89 -0.36 26.23
C ARG A 196 8.37 -0.03 24.84
N GLU A 197 8.94 -0.69 23.84
CA GLU A 197 8.50 -0.58 22.45
C GLU A 197 7.56 -1.75 22.08
N GLY A 198 6.78 -1.55 21.01
CA GLY A 198 5.95 -2.60 20.43
C GLY A 198 6.78 -3.72 19.82
N LYS A 199 6.18 -4.92 19.71
CA LYS A 199 6.82 -6.10 19.14
C LYS A 199 7.46 -5.82 17.78
N ILE A 200 8.64 -6.36 17.60
CA ILE A 200 9.42 -6.38 16.38
C ILE A 200 9.70 -7.84 15.98
N SER A 201 9.86 -8.10 14.70
CA SER A 201 10.24 -9.42 14.19
C SER A 201 11.70 -9.75 14.51
N ASP A 202 12.08 -11.02 14.35
CA ASP A 202 13.47 -11.45 14.56
C ASP A 202 14.42 -10.75 13.59
N PHE A 203 14.00 -10.54 12.35
CA PHE A 203 14.78 -9.81 11.37
C PHE A 203 14.98 -8.33 11.75
N GLU A 204 13.91 -7.64 12.15
CA GLU A 204 13.97 -6.27 12.64
C GLU A 204 14.84 -6.16 13.90
N THR A 205 14.75 -7.14 14.80
CA THR A 205 15.61 -7.23 16.00
C THR A 205 17.08 -7.35 15.61
N MET A 206 17.40 -8.23 14.67
CA MET A 206 18.76 -8.40 14.16
C MET A 206 19.30 -7.10 13.54
N MET A 207 18.49 -6.41 12.74
CA MET A 207 18.87 -5.12 12.11
C MET A 207 19.15 -4.04 13.16
N LEU A 208 18.26 -3.88 14.15
CA LEU A 208 18.45 -2.93 15.25
C LEU A 208 19.69 -3.24 16.08
N ARG A 209 19.94 -4.50 16.39
CA ARG A 209 21.16 -4.89 17.12
C ARG A 209 22.41 -4.48 16.39
N LYS A 210 22.51 -4.74 15.08
CA LYS A 210 23.65 -4.31 14.25
C LYS A 210 23.85 -2.80 14.29
N ILE A 211 22.76 -2.02 14.29
CA ILE A 211 22.84 -0.55 14.41
C ILE A 211 23.32 -0.13 15.80
N LEU A 212 22.79 -0.76 16.86
CA LEU A 212 23.08 -0.38 18.25
C LEU A 212 24.47 -0.85 18.73
N GLU A 213 24.98 -1.95 18.19
CA GLU A 213 26.30 -2.52 18.51
C GLU A 213 27.42 -1.89 17.69
N ASP A 214 27.09 -1.12 16.65
CA ASP A 214 28.08 -0.45 15.81
C ASP A 214 28.62 0.82 16.50
N ASN A 215 29.88 0.81 16.85
CA ASN A 215 30.53 1.90 17.58
C ASN A 215 30.63 3.22 16.80
N GLY A 216 30.48 3.17 15.48
CA GLY A 216 30.50 4.38 14.63
C GLY A 216 29.14 5.03 14.48
N VAL A 217 28.06 4.33 14.80
CA VAL A 217 26.70 4.85 14.67
C VAL A 217 26.30 5.60 15.94
N ASN A 218 26.18 6.93 15.86
CA ASN A 218 25.81 7.80 16.95
C ASN A 218 24.29 8.02 17.01
N LEU A 219 23.56 7.01 17.53
CA LEU A 219 22.12 7.07 17.67
C LEU A 219 21.71 7.65 19.02
N ARG A 220 20.82 8.64 19.01
CA ARG A 220 20.23 9.21 20.23
C ARG A 220 19.09 8.33 20.73
N TRP A 221 18.16 7.93 19.81
CA TRP A 221 17.10 6.99 20.12
C TRP A 221 16.52 6.37 18.83
N TRP A 222 15.80 5.27 19.02
CA TRP A 222 14.97 4.63 18.01
C TRP A 222 13.54 4.42 18.54
N HIS A 223 12.58 4.30 17.62
CA HIS A 223 11.18 4.00 17.92
C HIS A 223 10.60 3.05 16.89
N ARG A 224 9.87 2.01 17.36
CA ARG A 224 9.07 1.14 16.50
C ARG A 224 7.84 1.90 16.02
N ASN A 225 7.75 2.15 14.73
CA ASN A 225 6.63 2.87 14.15
C ASN A 225 5.41 1.94 14.01
N ASP A 226 4.22 2.40 14.42
CA ASP A 226 2.97 1.65 14.26
C ASP A 226 2.53 1.69 12.79
N SER A 227 2.33 0.51 12.19
CA SER A 227 1.99 0.36 10.78
C SER A 227 0.63 0.92 10.36
N LYS A 228 -0.22 1.34 11.32
CA LYS A 228 -1.57 1.89 11.04
C LYS A 228 -1.82 3.25 11.66
N LYS A 229 -1.13 3.57 12.75
CA LYS A 229 -1.39 4.75 13.58
C LYS A 229 -0.16 5.62 13.79
N GLY A 230 1.00 5.17 13.36
CA GLY A 230 2.27 5.84 13.50
C GLY A 230 2.53 6.91 12.44
N PHE A 231 3.80 7.24 12.31
CA PHE A 231 4.26 8.11 11.24
C PHE A 231 4.05 7.45 9.88
N CYS A 232 3.38 8.15 8.99
CA CYS A 232 3.12 7.73 7.63
C CYS A 232 3.74 8.72 6.65
N ILE A 233 4.48 8.25 5.68
CA ILE A 233 4.82 8.99 4.47
C ILE A 233 3.58 8.97 3.59
N ASN A 234 2.78 10.04 3.69
CA ASN A 234 1.51 10.18 2.97
C ASN A 234 1.77 10.82 1.59
N SER A 235 2.14 10.00 0.63
CA SER A 235 2.38 10.41 -0.77
C SER A 235 1.39 9.72 -1.71
N PHE A 236 1.79 9.40 -2.96
CA PHE A 236 0.98 8.57 -3.86
C PHE A 236 0.70 7.16 -3.31
N ILE A 237 1.46 6.71 -2.30
CA ILE A 237 1.15 5.58 -1.43
C ILE A 237 1.19 6.04 0.03
N ASN A 238 0.44 5.35 0.90
CA ASN A 238 0.60 5.48 2.34
C ASN A 238 1.65 4.47 2.81
N HIS A 239 2.85 4.95 3.14
CA HIS A 239 3.95 4.12 3.58
C HIS A 239 4.27 4.39 5.06
N PHE A 240 4.25 3.33 5.87
CA PHE A 240 4.60 3.35 7.29
C PHE A 240 5.96 2.66 7.44
N PRO A 241 7.08 3.41 7.51
CA PRO A 241 8.39 2.81 7.76
C PRO A 241 8.40 2.03 9.08
N ASP A 242 9.20 0.97 9.17
CA ASP A 242 9.25 0.13 10.37
C ASP A 242 9.77 0.88 11.59
N PHE A 243 10.76 1.74 11.39
CA PHE A 243 11.41 2.48 12.47
C PHE A 243 11.57 3.94 12.14
N VAL A 244 11.66 4.69 13.22
CA VAL A 244 12.15 6.07 13.19
C VAL A 244 13.33 6.18 14.15
N LEU A 245 14.45 6.67 13.62
CA LEU A 245 15.68 6.87 14.36
C LEU A 245 15.99 8.35 14.45
N LEU A 246 16.65 8.77 15.52
CA LEU A 246 17.26 10.09 15.64
C LEU A 246 18.74 9.92 15.94
N THR A 247 19.61 10.53 15.12
CA THR A 247 21.04 10.57 15.39
C THR A 247 21.38 11.66 16.38
N GLU A 248 22.57 11.62 16.99
CA GLU A 248 23.07 12.67 17.89
C GLU A 248 23.23 14.03 17.16
N GLN A 249 23.54 14.01 15.87
CA GLN A 249 23.62 15.18 15.00
C GLN A 249 22.24 15.78 14.64
N GLY A 250 21.15 15.13 15.05
CA GLY A 250 19.78 15.60 14.84
C GLY A 250 19.14 15.17 13.53
N THR A 251 19.76 14.22 12.79
CA THR A 251 19.12 13.65 11.58
C THR A 251 18.02 12.67 11.97
N VAL A 252 16.84 12.87 11.40
CA VAL A 252 15.71 11.96 11.52
C VAL A 252 15.75 10.94 10.39
N VAL A 253 15.82 9.64 10.72
CA VAL A 253 15.86 8.56 9.73
C VAL A 253 14.56 7.78 9.80
N ALA A 254 13.85 7.67 8.68
CA ALA A 254 12.75 6.75 8.47
C ALA A 254 13.32 5.47 7.85
N LEU A 255 13.36 4.38 8.62
CA LEU A 255 13.96 3.12 8.22
C LEU A 255 12.88 2.06 7.98
N GLU A 256 12.86 1.49 6.79
CA GLU A 256 12.13 0.28 6.42
C GLU A 256 13.11 -0.89 6.33
N THR A 257 12.74 -2.03 6.86
CA THR A 257 13.55 -3.25 6.80
C THR A 257 12.85 -4.33 5.97
N LYS A 258 13.59 -5.03 5.13
CA LYS A 258 13.07 -6.10 4.28
C LYS A 258 13.91 -7.36 4.43
N GLY A 259 13.24 -8.46 4.81
CA GLY A 259 13.83 -9.79 4.77
C GLY A 259 14.09 -10.27 3.33
N GLU A 260 14.33 -11.56 3.18
CA GLU A 260 14.72 -12.17 1.90
C GLU A 260 13.59 -12.20 0.85
N GLN A 261 12.31 -12.06 1.26
CA GLN A 261 11.19 -12.01 0.32
C GLN A 261 11.05 -10.60 -0.27
N LEU A 262 11.53 -10.47 -1.50
CA LEU A 262 11.38 -9.24 -2.27
C LEU A 262 9.95 -9.11 -2.81
N ASP A 263 9.17 -8.19 -2.23
CA ASP A 263 8.00 -7.63 -2.88
C ASP A 263 8.47 -6.56 -3.88
N GLY A 264 8.89 -7.01 -5.09
CA GLY A 264 9.62 -6.17 -6.04
C GLY A 264 8.92 -4.86 -6.42
N ALA A 265 7.61 -4.90 -6.73
CA ALA A 265 6.86 -3.71 -7.15
C ALA A 265 6.55 -2.79 -5.97
N GLY A 266 5.99 -3.32 -4.87
CA GLY A 266 5.65 -2.53 -3.69
C GLY A 266 6.87 -1.91 -3.01
N SER A 267 8.03 -2.59 -3.02
CA SER A 267 9.26 -2.05 -2.48
C SER A 267 9.80 -0.87 -3.30
N LYS A 268 9.74 -0.93 -4.63
CA LYS A 268 10.13 0.19 -5.50
C LYS A 268 9.28 1.44 -5.25
N ASP A 269 7.96 1.28 -5.11
CA ASP A 269 7.06 2.40 -4.81
C ASP A 269 7.35 3.02 -3.45
N ARG A 270 7.64 2.21 -2.44
CA ARG A 270 8.05 2.70 -1.11
C ARG A 270 9.37 3.46 -1.14
N ILE A 271 10.36 2.97 -1.90
CA ILE A 271 11.63 3.67 -2.08
C ILE A 271 11.39 5.02 -2.75
N ARG A 272 10.61 5.09 -3.82
CA ARG A 272 10.29 6.34 -4.53
C ARG A 272 9.57 7.33 -3.61
N ALA A 273 8.53 6.88 -2.91
CA ALA A 273 7.78 7.70 -1.95
C ALA A 273 8.65 8.20 -0.80
N GLY A 274 9.53 7.34 -0.27
CA GLY A 274 10.45 7.69 0.80
C GLY A 274 11.51 8.70 0.37
N LYS A 275 12.07 8.53 -0.83
CA LYS A 275 13.07 9.48 -1.38
C LYS A 275 12.46 10.83 -1.74
N ASP A 276 11.24 10.85 -2.27
CA ASP A 276 10.52 12.08 -2.53
C ASP A 276 10.19 12.82 -1.22
N TRP A 277 9.73 12.10 -0.19
CA TRP A 277 9.53 12.65 1.14
C TRP A 277 10.83 13.22 1.72
N GLU A 278 11.94 12.50 1.65
CA GLU A 278 13.26 12.96 2.11
C GLU A 278 13.63 14.30 1.46
N LYS A 279 13.49 14.38 0.13
CA LYS A 279 13.79 15.61 -0.64
C LYS A 279 12.88 16.77 -0.20
N ALA A 280 11.58 16.54 -0.11
CA ALA A 280 10.61 17.55 0.24
C ALA A 280 10.75 18.02 1.71
N ALA A 281 11.02 17.10 2.64
CA ALA A 281 11.22 17.43 4.05
C ALA A 281 12.50 18.24 4.27
N ASN A 282 13.58 17.91 3.56
CA ASN A 282 14.82 18.70 3.64
C ASN A 282 14.70 20.10 3.01
N ALA A 283 13.79 20.26 2.03
CA ALA A 283 13.54 21.58 1.42
C ALA A 283 12.84 22.58 2.37
N LEU A 284 12.25 22.12 3.48
CA LEU A 284 11.65 22.99 4.49
C LEU A 284 12.67 23.85 5.22
N ASN A 285 13.95 23.46 5.25
CA ASN A 285 15.04 24.15 5.96
C ASN A 285 14.67 24.50 7.42
N ASP A 286 13.98 23.59 8.11
CA ASP A 286 13.52 23.74 9.50
C ASP A 286 14.63 23.50 10.54
N GLY A 287 15.89 23.45 10.10
CA GLY A 287 17.06 23.17 10.92
C GLY A 287 17.30 21.68 11.19
N ARG A 288 16.49 20.79 10.60
CA ARG A 288 16.62 19.34 10.73
C ARG A 288 17.03 18.73 9.39
N LYS A 289 17.63 17.54 9.49
CA LYS A 289 17.91 16.68 8.33
C LYS A 289 17.03 15.44 8.39
N TYR A 290 16.58 15.02 7.23
CA TYR A 290 15.71 13.85 7.07
C TYR A 290 16.34 12.87 6.10
N ARG A 291 16.24 11.57 6.41
CA ARG A 291 16.69 10.48 5.55
C ARG A 291 15.64 9.40 5.49
N TYR A 292 15.47 8.82 4.33
CA TYR A 292 14.73 7.59 4.12
C TYR A 292 15.68 6.47 3.73
N MET A 293 15.55 5.33 4.38
CA MET A 293 16.34 4.15 4.11
C MET A 293 15.43 2.93 4.01
N MET A 294 15.62 2.13 2.96
CA MET A 294 15.11 0.76 2.90
C MET A 294 16.32 -0.17 2.93
N ALA A 295 16.40 -1.04 3.94
CA ALA A 295 17.52 -1.94 4.14
C ALA A 295 17.11 -3.40 3.93
N PHE A 296 17.89 -4.13 3.13
CA PHE A 296 17.77 -5.56 2.86
C PHE A 296 18.91 -6.33 3.53
N ASN A 297 18.67 -7.62 3.80
CA ASN A 297 19.72 -8.46 4.38
C ASN A 297 20.87 -8.70 3.39
N GLN A 298 20.57 -9.13 2.17
CA GLN A 298 21.57 -9.54 1.18
C GLN A 298 21.35 -8.96 -0.23
N GLU A 299 20.10 -8.78 -0.66
CA GLU A 299 19.79 -8.31 -2.00
C GLU A 299 19.54 -6.80 -2.03
N ARG A 300 19.90 -6.17 -3.17
CA ARG A 300 19.66 -4.74 -3.39
C ARG A 300 18.62 -4.53 -4.47
N LEU A 301 17.63 -3.71 -4.15
CA LEU A 301 16.90 -2.96 -5.16
C LEU A 301 17.59 -1.62 -5.38
N GLU A 302 17.44 -1.07 -6.57
CA GLU A 302 17.92 0.29 -6.84
C GLU A 302 17.33 1.30 -5.82
N GLY A 303 18.19 2.09 -5.20
CA GLY A 303 17.81 3.05 -4.15
C GLY A 303 17.65 2.48 -2.74
N ALA A 304 17.83 1.17 -2.56
CA ALA A 304 17.90 0.51 -1.26
C ALA A 304 19.35 0.23 -0.83
N TYR A 305 19.52 -0.22 0.40
CA TYR A 305 20.81 -0.48 1.03
C TYR A 305 20.88 -1.93 1.50
N ASP A 306 22.05 -2.56 1.40
CA ASP A 306 22.37 -3.70 2.24
C ASP A 306 22.78 -3.24 3.64
N VAL A 307 22.99 -4.17 4.55
CA VAL A 307 23.33 -3.86 5.95
C VAL A 307 24.61 -3.03 6.04
N ALA A 308 25.65 -3.36 5.27
CA ALA A 308 26.92 -2.64 5.33
C ALA A 308 26.78 -1.20 4.86
N ALA A 309 26.15 -0.99 3.70
CA ALA A 309 25.91 0.35 3.15
C ALA A 309 24.98 1.18 4.04
N MET A 310 23.99 0.55 4.71
CA MET A 310 23.14 1.22 5.69
C MET A 310 23.95 1.70 6.90
N LEU A 311 24.81 0.86 7.46
CA LEU A 311 25.66 1.22 8.59
C LEU A 311 26.67 2.32 8.21
N ASP A 312 27.31 2.23 7.04
CA ASP A 312 28.23 3.27 6.54
C ASP A 312 27.53 4.62 6.42
N LEU A 313 26.29 4.63 5.90
CA LEU A 313 25.52 5.86 5.82
C LEU A 313 25.13 6.36 7.22
N LEU A 314 24.68 5.50 8.13
CA LEU A 314 24.33 5.91 9.50
C LEU A 314 25.51 6.48 10.28
N ARG A 315 26.74 5.98 10.06
CA ARG A 315 27.98 6.55 10.67
C ARG A 315 28.27 7.95 10.18
N SER A 316 27.83 8.29 8.95
CA SER A 316 28.04 9.62 8.36
C SER A 316 26.98 10.64 8.78
N LEU A 317 25.94 10.24 9.46
CA LEU A 317 24.81 11.07 9.91
C LEU A 317 24.92 11.44 11.38
#